data_229480635ddf4ea45393bf956ed64da6
#
_entry.id   229480635ddf4ea45393bf956ed64da6
#
_cell.length_a   1.000
_cell.length_b   1.000
_cell.length_c   1.000
_cell.angle_alpha   90.00
_cell.angle_beta   90.00
_cell.angle_gamma   90.00
#
_symmetry.space_group_name_H-M   'P 1'
#
loop_
_entity.id
_entity.type
_entity.pdbx_description
1 polymer ?
#
loop_
_entity_poly.entity_id
_entity_poly.type
_entity_poly.pdbx_seq_one_letter_code
_entity_poly.pdbx_strand_id
1 'polypeptide(L)'
;MSEFEEYAVVSVGEEVPDFTMETYEASSGKFGSVSLASLKAKGKKKGKWTILVFYPADFTFVCPTELADLADQQKALEKLGAKVISVSTDTKFSHLAWHREERLLEGVKYTMAADPTGEVSNLFGVYDENTGLALRGTFIISPDGKLVSSQVNFYNLGRNMDELVRIMEANAHCEKRPNDACRAKWSKGDKALTPNEKMVGNVY
;
A
#
# COMPACT_ATOMS: atom_id res chain seq x y z
N MET A 1 24.55 -23.39 13.66
CA MET A 1 23.11 -23.27 13.43
C MET A 1 22.77 -21.86 13.82
N SER A 2 22.61 -20.94 12.85
CA SER A 2 22.15 -19.58 13.09
C SER A 2 20.67 -19.66 13.47
N GLU A 3 20.30 -19.16 14.65
CA GLU A 3 18.90 -18.86 14.96
C GLU A 3 18.43 -17.89 13.88
N PHE A 4 17.54 -18.35 13.00
CA PHE A 4 16.78 -17.44 12.17
C PHE A 4 15.91 -16.62 13.12
N GLU A 5 16.20 -15.34 13.29
CA GLU A 5 15.22 -14.43 13.89
C GLU A 5 13.99 -14.47 12.99
N GLU A 6 12.93 -15.11 13.46
CA GLU A 6 11.64 -15.18 12.81
C GLU A 6 11.08 -13.76 12.82
N TYR A 7 11.19 -13.06 11.69
CA TYR A 7 10.62 -11.72 11.56
C TYR A 7 9.11 -11.83 11.76
N ALA A 8 8.62 -11.24 12.85
CA ALA A 8 7.18 -11.19 13.10
C ALA A 8 6.50 -10.39 11.97
N VAL A 9 5.70 -11.10 11.16
CA VAL A 9 4.91 -10.49 10.09
C VAL A 9 3.76 -9.70 10.70
N VAL A 10 3.63 -8.43 10.30
CA VAL A 10 2.55 -7.57 10.78
C VAL A 10 1.20 -8.02 10.23
N SER A 11 0.21 -8.16 11.12
CA SER A 11 -1.15 -8.61 10.79
C SER A 11 -2.15 -7.45 10.76
N VAL A 12 -3.26 -7.63 10.03
CA VAL A 12 -4.36 -6.64 10.02
C VAL A 12 -4.90 -6.46 11.44
N GLY A 13 -4.99 -5.20 11.86
CA GLY A 13 -5.38 -4.80 13.20
C GLY A 13 -4.21 -4.42 14.12
N GLU A 14 -2.98 -4.73 13.75
CA GLU A 14 -1.78 -4.43 14.53
C GLU A 14 -1.17 -3.07 14.14
N GLU A 15 -0.39 -2.49 15.06
CA GLU A 15 0.44 -1.34 14.78
C GLU A 15 1.66 -1.77 13.95
N VAL A 16 1.87 -1.08 12.83
CA VAL A 16 3.01 -1.35 11.96
C VAL A 16 4.29 -0.78 12.58
N PRO A 17 5.34 -1.58 12.79
CA PRO A 17 6.67 -1.10 13.17
C PRO A 17 7.18 -0.02 12.23
N ASP A 18 8.01 0.89 12.72
CA ASP A 18 8.60 1.90 11.85
C ASP A 18 9.63 1.28 10.91
N PHE A 19 9.65 1.76 9.69
CA PHE A 19 10.62 1.38 8.66
C PHE A 19 11.09 2.61 7.91
N THR A 20 12.24 2.52 7.29
CA THR A 20 12.77 3.57 6.40
C THR A 20 13.30 2.93 5.14
N MET A 21 12.91 3.48 3.98
CA MET A 21 13.39 3.04 2.67
C MET A 21 13.97 4.21 1.89
N GLU A 22 15.01 3.96 1.11
CA GLU A 22 15.45 4.89 0.08
C GLU A 22 14.42 4.98 -1.04
N THR A 23 14.32 6.13 -1.70
CA THR A 23 13.29 6.35 -2.72
C THR A 23 13.82 6.99 -3.99
N TYR A 24 13.11 6.72 -5.08
CA TYR A 24 13.06 7.55 -6.26
C TYR A 24 11.71 8.27 -6.29
N GLU A 25 11.74 9.60 -6.26
CA GLU A 25 10.56 10.46 -6.31
C GLU A 25 10.23 10.78 -7.78
N ALA A 26 9.34 10.00 -8.39
CA ALA A 26 9.04 10.11 -9.83
C ALA A 26 8.52 11.50 -10.23
N SER A 27 7.80 12.20 -9.35
CA SER A 27 7.30 13.56 -9.60
C SER A 27 8.39 14.61 -9.78
N SER A 28 9.57 14.42 -9.17
CA SER A 28 10.67 15.39 -9.19
C SER A 28 11.94 14.87 -9.87
N GLY A 29 12.00 13.56 -10.15
CA GLY A 29 13.20 12.91 -10.70
C GLY A 29 14.37 12.81 -9.70
N LYS A 30 14.12 12.98 -8.39
CA LYS A 30 15.16 13.04 -7.35
C LYS A 30 15.16 11.79 -6.48
N PHE A 31 16.26 11.52 -5.83
CA PHE A 31 16.34 10.54 -4.76
C PHE A 31 15.93 11.15 -3.42
N GLY A 32 15.40 10.32 -2.54
CA GLY A 32 14.96 10.70 -1.21
C GLY A 32 14.93 9.51 -0.26
N SER A 33 14.15 9.66 0.79
CA SER A 33 13.82 8.58 1.72
C SER A 33 12.42 8.76 2.28
N VAL A 34 11.79 7.68 2.68
CA VAL A 34 10.49 7.67 3.35
C VAL A 34 10.55 6.79 4.58
N SER A 35 9.99 7.26 5.70
CA SER A 35 9.76 6.43 6.88
C SER A 35 8.28 6.47 7.27
N LEU A 36 7.76 5.39 7.87
CA LEU A 36 6.40 5.36 8.36
C LEU A 36 6.17 6.42 9.43
N ALA A 37 7.15 6.65 10.33
CA ALA A 37 7.09 7.68 11.35
C ALA A 37 6.88 9.09 10.78
N SER A 38 7.38 9.37 9.57
CA SER A 38 7.18 10.66 8.90
C SER A 38 5.75 10.88 8.40
N LEU A 39 5.00 9.79 8.19
CA LEU A 39 3.64 9.77 7.65
C LEU A 39 2.57 9.66 8.74
N LYS A 40 2.89 9.03 9.87
CA LYS A 40 1.99 8.90 11.03
C LYS A 40 1.57 10.25 11.62
N ALA A 41 0.43 10.27 12.29
CA ALA A 41 -0.02 11.39 13.12
C ALA A 41 0.97 11.65 14.25
N LYS A 42 1.32 12.92 14.50
CA LYS A 42 2.25 13.30 15.59
C LYS A 42 1.80 14.61 16.21
N GLY A 43 1.39 14.58 17.48
CA GLY A 43 0.87 15.74 18.18
C GLY A 43 -0.36 16.33 17.47
N LYS A 44 -0.29 17.60 17.04
CA LYS A 44 -1.36 18.27 16.29
C LYS A 44 -1.34 18.00 14.77
N LYS A 45 -0.28 17.35 14.26
CA LYS A 45 -0.16 17.01 12.84
C LYS A 45 -1.03 15.80 12.54
N LYS A 46 -1.98 15.95 11.61
CA LYS A 46 -2.73 14.81 11.07
C LYS A 46 -1.76 13.88 10.30
N GLY A 47 -1.86 12.59 10.55
CA GLY A 47 -1.19 11.57 9.76
C GLY A 47 -1.80 11.46 8.37
N LYS A 48 -1.11 10.74 7.51
CA LYS A 48 -1.60 10.35 6.19
C LYS A 48 -1.93 8.87 6.20
N TRP A 49 -2.95 8.48 5.47
CA TRP A 49 -3.09 7.11 5.02
C TRP A 49 -1.83 6.74 4.22
N THR A 50 -1.29 5.57 4.47
CA THR A 50 -0.13 5.07 3.71
C THR A 50 -0.55 3.83 2.95
N ILE A 51 -0.35 3.83 1.63
CA ILE A 51 -0.63 2.68 0.77
C ILE A 51 0.71 2.18 0.24
N LEU A 52 1.09 0.96 0.62
CA LEU A 52 2.24 0.26 0.10
C LEU A 52 1.78 -0.72 -0.98
N VAL A 53 2.38 -0.63 -2.16
CA VAL A 53 2.10 -1.49 -3.31
C VAL A 53 3.38 -2.22 -3.69
N PHE A 54 3.57 -3.43 -3.10
CA PHE A 54 4.72 -4.27 -3.43
C PHE A 54 4.54 -4.91 -4.80
N TYR A 55 5.62 -5.02 -5.56
CA TYR A 55 5.67 -5.70 -6.85
C TYR A 55 7.02 -6.43 -7.01
N PRO A 56 7.10 -7.47 -7.84
CA PRO A 56 8.28 -8.33 -7.92
C PRO A 56 9.57 -7.61 -8.31
N ALA A 57 9.61 -6.98 -9.48
CA ALA A 57 10.84 -6.34 -9.96
C ALA A 57 10.56 -5.33 -11.09
N ASP A 58 11.51 -4.39 -11.22
CA ASP A 58 11.63 -3.51 -12.38
C ASP A 58 11.92 -4.30 -13.66
N PHE A 59 11.68 -3.70 -14.82
CA PHE A 59 11.95 -4.27 -16.14
C PHE A 59 11.28 -5.64 -16.40
N THR A 60 10.08 -5.86 -15.82
CA THR A 60 9.26 -7.06 -16.02
C THR A 60 8.00 -6.78 -16.83
N PHE A 61 7.02 -7.69 -16.86
CA PHE A 61 5.93 -7.67 -17.82
C PHE A 61 4.60 -7.20 -17.22
N VAL A 62 4.17 -7.77 -16.09
CA VAL A 62 2.91 -7.43 -15.41
C VAL A 62 3.09 -6.15 -14.58
N CYS A 63 4.26 -5.96 -13.96
CA CYS A 63 4.52 -4.85 -13.04
C CYS A 63 4.26 -3.47 -13.66
N PRO A 64 4.72 -3.15 -14.89
CA PRO A 64 4.45 -1.83 -15.45
C PRO A 64 2.97 -1.58 -15.71
N THR A 65 2.17 -2.61 -16.00
CA THR A 65 0.71 -2.46 -16.17
C THR A 65 0.01 -2.12 -14.86
N GLU A 66 0.42 -2.73 -13.74
CA GLU A 66 -0.12 -2.42 -12.42
C GLU A 66 0.26 -1.01 -11.96
N LEU A 67 1.52 -0.61 -12.18
CA LEU A 67 2.01 0.72 -11.80
C LEU A 67 1.38 1.83 -12.64
N ALA A 68 1.07 1.58 -13.90
CA ALA A 68 0.31 2.50 -14.74
C ALA A 68 -1.13 2.66 -14.25
N ASP A 69 -1.84 1.55 -13.96
CA ASP A 69 -3.20 1.58 -13.40
C ASP A 69 -3.22 2.31 -12.03
N LEU A 70 -2.20 2.09 -11.18
CA LEU A 70 -2.03 2.83 -9.93
C LEU A 70 -1.80 4.34 -10.16
N ALA A 71 -1.07 4.72 -11.21
CA ALA A 71 -0.85 6.11 -11.55
C ALA A 71 -2.15 6.81 -12.00
N ASP A 72 -3.01 6.11 -12.71
CA ASP A 72 -4.33 6.63 -13.10
C ASP A 72 -5.21 6.90 -11.88
N GLN A 73 -5.09 6.09 -10.82
CA GLN A 73 -5.84 6.24 -9.57
C GLN A 73 -5.16 7.15 -8.53
N GLN A 74 -3.92 7.56 -8.74
CA GLN A 74 -3.14 8.33 -7.75
C GLN A 74 -3.90 9.56 -7.23
N LYS A 75 -4.48 10.36 -8.12
CA LYS A 75 -5.20 11.58 -7.73
C LYS A 75 -6.44 11.30 -6.86
N ALA A 76 -7.12 10.18 -7.12
CA ALA A 76 -8.27 9.77 -6.32
C ALA A 76 -7.83 9.37 -4.90
N LEU A 77 -6.75 8.59 -4.79
CA LEU A 77 -6.18 8.17 -3.52
C LEU A 77 -5.63 9.37 -2.71
N GLU A 78 -4.94 10.30 -3.36
CA GLU A 78 -4.44 11.53 -2.72
C GLU A 78 -5.55 12.43 -2.17
N LYS A 79 -6.69 12.53 -2.88
CA LYS A 79 -7.89 13.25 -2.38
C LYS A 79 -8.48 12.62 -1.11
N LEU A 80 -8.27 11.33 -0.90
CA LEU A 80 -8.64 10.61 0.32
C LEU A 80 -7.60 10.77 1.44
N GLY A 81 -6.52 11.51 1.20
CA GLY A 81 -5.44 11.77 2.16
C GLY A 81 -4.37 10.68 2.18
N ALA A 82 -4.30 9.84 1.15
CA ALA A 82 -3.31 8.76 1.07
C ALA A 82 -1.99 9.23 0.45
N LYS A 83 -0.88 8.72 0.98
CA LYS A 83 0.43 8.68 0.33
C LYS A 83 0.58 7.31 -0.31
N VAL A 84 0.74 7.29 -1.62
CA VAL A 84 0.98 6.08 -2.41
C VAL A 84 2.47 5.85 -2.55
N ILE A 85 2.93 4.62 -2.31
CA ILE A 85 4.33 4.20 -2.39
C ILE A 85 4.36 2.82 -3.04
N SER A 86 4.99 2.70 -4.21
CA SER A 86 5.33 1.39 -4.75
C SER A 86 6.65 0.88 -4.16
N VAL A 87 6.78 -0.42 -3.98
CA VAL A 87 7.95 -1.04 -3.33
C VAL A 87 8.38 -2.28 -4.10
N SER A 88 9.66 -2.42 -4.37
CA SER A 88 10.27 -3.68 -4.80
C SER A 88 11.64 -3.88 -4.16
N THR A 89 12.20 -5.05 -4.32
CA THR A 89 13.55 -5.37 -3.85
C THR A 89 14.66 -4.81 -4.75
N ASP A 90 14.31 -4.02 -5.76
CA ASP A 90 15.26 -3.27 -6.58
C ASP A 90 15.85 -2.06 -5.84
N THR A 91 16.86 -1.46 -6.44
CA THR A 91 17.48 -0.23 -5.94
C THR A 91 16.77 1.01 -6.48
N LYS A 92 16.92 2.16 -5.78
CA LYS A 92 16.42 3.46 -6.29
C LYS A 92 17.00 3.84 -7.66
N PHE A 93 18.17 3.33 -8.01
CA PHE A 93 18.81 3.56 -9.30
C PHE A 93 18.11 2.79 -10.42
N SER A 94 17.69 1.56 -10.13
CA SER A 94 16.87 0.75 -11.03
C SER A 94 15.53 1.43 -11.29
N HIS A 95 14.82 1.88 -10.24
CA HIS A 95 13.56 2.62 -10.36
C HIS A 95 13.70 3.86 -11.27
N LEU A 96 14.75 4.66 -11.10
CA LEU A 96 15.02 5.82 -11.93
C LEU A 96 15.22 5.41 -13.41
N ALA A 97 16.02 4.38 -13.67
CA ALA A 97 16.31 3.92 -15.01
C ALA A 97 15.04 3.38 -15.68
N TRP A 98 14.31 2.51 -14.98
CA TRP A 98 13.08 1.93 -15.48
C TRP A 98 11.99 2.95 -15.75
N HIS A 99 11.77 3.90 -14.84
CA HIS A 99 10.81 4.99 -15.02
C HIS A 99 11.11 5.86 -16.27
N ARG A 100 12.38 5.98 -16.67
CA ARG A 100 12.79 6.72 -17.87
C ARG A 100 12.58 5.93 -19.16
N GLU A 101 12.77 4.63 -19.12
CA GLU A 101 12.77 3.75 -20.30
C GLU A 101 11.38 3.16 -20.59
N GLU A 102 10.58 2.88 -19.55
CA GLU A 102 9.28 2.22 -19.69
C GLU A 102 8.17 3.23 -19.93
N ARG A 103 7.58 3.22 -21.13
CA ARG A 103 6.52 4.16 -21.53
C ARG A 103 5.28 4.10 -20.67
N LEU A 104 4.91 2.90 -20.18
CA LEU A 104 3.76 2.74 -19.28
C LEU A 104 3.92 3.51 -17.97
N LEU A 105 5.15 3.79 -17.54
CA LEU A 105 5.44 4.51 -16.32
C LEU A 105 5.48 6.04 -16.48
N GLU A 106 5.27 6.59 -17.67
CA GLU A 106 5.29 8.04 -17.92
C GLU A 106 4.29 8.80 -17.02
N GLY A 107 3.15 8.16 -16.71
CA GLY A 107 2.11 8.68 -15.81
C GLY A 107 2.45 8.60 -14.33
N VAL A 108 3.42 7.81 -13.92
CA VAL A 108 3.79 7.60 -12.51
C VAL A 108 4.40 8.86 -11.92
N LYS A 109 3.79 9.36 -10.83
CA LYS A 109 4.25 10.56 -10.09
C LYS A 109 4.40 10.28 -8.59
N TYR A 110 4.02 9.10 -8.12
CA TYR A 110 4.18 8.69 -6.74
C TYR A 110 5.63 8.24 -6.44
N THR A 111 5.89 7.99 -5.16
CA THR A 111 7.18 7.53 -4.65
C THR A 111 7.41 6.06 -5.02
N MET A 112 8.58 5.73 -5.55
CA MET A 112 9.04 4.37 -5.76
C MET A 112 10.13 4.08 -4.73
N ALA A 113 9.84 3.17 -3.79
CA ALA A 113 10.73 2.84 -2.68
C ALA A 113 11.50 1.55 -2.93
N ALA A 114 12.75 1.57 -2.54
CA ALA A 114 13.73 0.51 -2.71
C ALA A 114 13.89 -0.29 -1.41
N ASP A 115 13.69 -1.60 -1.46
CA ASP A 115 13.87 -2.55 -0.35
C ASP A 115 14.87 -3.66 -0.72
N PRO A 116 16.13 -3.33 -1.10
CA PRO A 116 17.08 -4.30 -1.63
C PRO A 116 17.52 -5.36 -0.59
N THR A 117 17.29 -5.14 0.68
CA THR A 117 17.54 -6.10 1.74
C THR A 117 16.35 -7.04 2.00
N GLY A 118 15.17 -6.72 1.46
CA GLY A 118 13.94 -7.45 1.74
C GLY A 118 13.37 -7.24 3.14
N GLU A 119 13.92 -6.31 3.93
CA GLU A 119 13.51 -6.09 5.32
C GLU A 119 12.04 -5.70 5.43
N VAL A 120 11.60 -4.72 4.61
CA VAL A 120 10.20 -4.27 4.63
C VAL A 120 9.30 -5.30 3.97
N SER A 121 9.75 -5.98 2.92
CA SER A 121 9.01 -7.09 2.30
C SER A 121 8.80 -8.26 3.28
N ASN A 122 9.78 -8.58 4.12
CA ASN A 122 9.66 -9.58 5.19
C ASN A 122 8.67 -9.11 6.27
N LEU A 123 8.75 -7.85 6.70
CA LEU A 123 7.84 -7.28 7.70
C LEU A 123 6.36 -7.42 7.28
N PHE A 124 6.07 -7.30 5.98
CA PHE A 124 4.72 -7.46 5.44
C PHE A 124 4.41 -8.89 4.93
N GLY A 125 5.32 -9.85 5.11
CA GLY A 125 5.12 -11.25 4.71
C GLY A 125 4.98 -11.47 3.21
N VAL A 126 5.63 -10.64 2.41
CA VAL A 126 5.61 -10.73 0.94
C VAL A 126 6.97 -11.03 0.32
N TYR A 127 8.02 -11.19 1.10
CA TYR A 127 9.33 -11.58 0.59
C TYR A 127 9.35 -13.08 0.25
N ASP A 128 9.75 -13.42 -0.96
CA ASP A 128 9.99 -14.81 -1.39
C ASP A 128 11.50 -15.09 -1.37
N GLU A 129 11.93 -15.84 -0.38
CA GLU A 129 13.34 -16.19 -0.17
C GLU A 129 13.94 -16.99 -1.34
N ASN A 130 13.11 -17.72 -2.09
CA ASN A 130 13.60 -18.53 -3.23
C ASN A 130 13.99 -17.66 -4.42
N THR A 131 13.39 -16.49 -4.57
CA THR A 131 13.60 -15.60 -5.71
C THR A 131 14.27 -14.29 -5.33
N GLY A 132 14.23 -13.90 -4.06
CA GLY A 132 14.66 -12.59 -3.59
C GLY A 132 13.72 -11.45 -3.98
N LEU A 133 12.49 -11.77 -4.44
CA LEU A 133 11.50 -10.81 -4.93
C LEU A 133 10.34 -10.65 -3.96
N ALA A 134 9.62 -9.54 -4.08
CA ALA A 134 8.37 -9.37 -3.37
C ALA A 134 7.19 -9.97 -4.16
N LEU A 135 6.22 -10.57 -3.46
CA LEU A 135 4.90 -10.87 -4.01
C LEU A 135 4.13 -9.57 -4.27
N ARG A 136 3.00 -9.66 -4.99
CA ARG A 136 2.14 -8.50 -5.28
C ARG A 136 1.27 -8.15 -4.09
N GLY A 137 1.85 -7.51 -3.08
CA GLY A 137 1.18 -7.09 -1.86
C GLY A 137 0.62 -5.67 -1.96
N THR A 138 -0.59 -5.44 -1.46
CA THR A 138 -1.17 -4.12 -1.24
C THR A 138 -1.56 -4.00 0.22
N PHE A 139 -1.06 -2.99 0.90
CA PHE A 139 -1.28 -2.76 2.32
C PHE A 139 -1.74 -1.33 2.56
N ILE A 140 -2.81 -1.16 3.34
CA ILE A 140 -3.32 0.14 3.73
C ILE A 140 -3.08 0.33 5.22
N ILE A 141 -2.32 1.37 5.56
CA ILE A 141 -1.98 1.75 6.92
C ILE A 141 -2.73 3.04 7.25
N SER A 142 -3.44 3.05 8.37
CA SER A 142 -4.21 4.21 8.85
C SER A 142 -3.28 5.35 9.31
N PRO A 143 -3.81 6.58 9.45
CA PRO A 143 -3.01 7.73 9.87
C PRO A 143 -2.36 7.59 11.26
N ASP A 144 -2.88 6.74 12.12
CA ASP A 144 -2.32 6.38 13.43
C ASP A 144 -1.29 5.24 13.37
N GLY A 145 -1.11 4.60 12.21
CA GLY A 145 -0.08 3.60 11.97
C GLY A 145 -0.54 2.15 12.09
N LYS A 146 -1.84 1.88 12.11
CA LYS A 146 -2.38 0.52 12.16
C LYS A 146 -2.58 -0.05 10.76
N LEU A 147 -2.20 -1.30 10.52
CA LEU A 147 -2.54 -2.02 9.29
C LEU A 147 -4.04 -2.35 9.29
N VAL A 148 -4.78 -1.82 8.31
CA VAL A 148 -6.25 -1.97 8.26
C VAL A 148 -6.73 -2.80 7.08
N SER A 149 -5.90 -3.03 6.08
CA SER A 149 -6.25 -3.87 4.93
C SER A 149 -5.00 -4.44 4.29
N SER A 150 -5.08 -5.69 3.83
CA SER A 150 -4.04 -6.38 3.08
C SER A 150 -4.64 -7.20 1.95
N GLN A 151 -3.97 -7.24 0.82
CA GLN A 151 -4.23 -8.13 -0.31
C GLN A 151 -2.90 -8.60 -0.87
N VAL A 152 -2.71 -9.90 -1.05
CA VAL A 152 -1.49 -10.46 -1.62
C VAL A 152 -1.85 -11.42 -2.74
N ASN A 153 -1.31 -11.18 -3.93
CA ASN A 153 -1.42 -12.04 -5.10
C ASN A 153 -0.07 -12.67 -5.44
N PHE A 154 -0.10 -13.85 -6.03
CA PHE A 154 1.09 -14.48 -6.59
C PHE A 154 1.56 -13.77 -7.88
N TYR A 155 2.75 -14.05 -8.35
CA TYR A 155 3.48 -13.31 -9.39
C TYR A 155 2.74 -13.03 -10.70
N ASN A 156 1.90 -13.95 -11.15
CA ASN A 156 1.25 -13.89 -12.46
C ASN A 156 -0.18 -13.32 -12.42
N LEU A 157 -0.65 -12.86 -11.25
CA LEU A 157 -1.97 -12.27 -11.09
C LEU A 157 -1.87 -10.79 -10.76
N GLY A 158 -2.04 -9.92 -11.75
CA GLY A 158 -2.11 -8.47 -11.58
C GLY A 158 -3.34 -8.05 -10.76
N ARG A 159 -3.23 -6.87 -10.14
CA ARG A 159 -4.28 -6.27 -9.29
C ARG A 159 -5.14 -5.29 -10.07
N ASN A 160 -6.31 -4.96 -9.54
CA ASN A 160 -7.22 -3.92 -10.03
C ASN A 160 -7.17 -2.72 -9.07
N MET A 161 -6.74 -1.57 -9.53
CA MET A 161 -6.58 -0.38 -8.68
C MET A 161 -7.88 0.40 -8.47
N ASP A 162 -8.93 0.15 -9.25
CA ASP A 162 -10.29 0.64 -8.94
C ASP A 162 -10.79 0.02 -7.62
N GLU A 163 -10.51 -1.27 -7.39
CA GLU A 163 -10.85 -1.93 -6.12
C GLU A 163 -10.04 -1.36 -4.95
N LEU A 164 -8.79 -0.99 -5.15
CA LEU A 164 -8.00 -0.30 -4.14
C LEU A 164 -8.63 1.05 -3.76
N VAL A 165 -9.09 1.83 -4.74
CA VAL A 165 -9.81 3.09 -4.49
C VAL A 165 -11.09 2.84 -3.69
N ARG A 166 -11.89 1.84 -4.09
CA ARG A 166 -13.12 1.46 -3.38
C ARG A 166 -12.85 1.09 -1.91
N ILE A 167 -11.81 0.26 -1.66
CA ILE A 167 -11.41 -0.14 -0.30
C ILE A 167 -10.93 1.09 0.49
N MET A 168 -10.16 1.97 -0.13
CA MET A 168 -9.68 3.20 0.52
C MET A 168 -10.83 4.14 0.87
N GLU A 169 -11.84 4.29 0.00
CA GLU A 169 -13.05 5.08 0.27
C GLU A 169 -13.84 4.51 1.45
N ALA A 170 -13.96 3.16 1.55
CA ALA A 170 -14.61 2.50 2.68
C ALA A 170 -13.84 2.73 3.98
N ASN A 171 -12.52 2.61 3.99
CA ASN A 171 -11.69 2.89 5.16
C ASN A 171 -11.82 4.35 5.60
N ALA A 172 -11.74 5.30 4.67
CA ALA A 172 -11.91 6.73 4.97
C ALA A 172 -13.33 7.09 5.46
N HIS A 173 -14.35 6.32 5.03
CA HIS A 173 -15.72 6.46 5.57
C HIS A 173 -15.79 5.99 7.02
N CYS A 174 -15.29 4.79 7.32
CA CYS A 174 -15.30 4.21 8.67
C CYS A 174 -14.44 5.03 9.65
N GLU A 175 -13.31 5.60 9.21
CA GLU A 175 -12.51 6.50 10.05
C GLU A 175 -13.32 7.72 10.51
N LYS A 176 -14.09 8.33 9.60
CA LYS A 176 -14.93 9.51 9.92
C LYS A 176 -16.19 9.15 10.69
N ARG A 177 -16.64 7.91 10.61
CA ARG A 177 -17.88 7.38 11.19
C ARG A 177 -17.63 6.04 11.86
N PRO A 178 -16.99 6.04 13.04
CA PRO A 178 -16.52 4.80 13.68
C PRO A 178 -17.66 3.85 14.10
N ASN A 179 -18.89 4.30 14.12
CA ASN A 179 -20.07 3.46 14.40
C ASN A 179 -20.70 2.87 13.14
N ASP A 180 -20.21 3.25 11.94
CA ASP A 180 -20.70 2.71 10.67
C ASP A 180 -19.91 1.45 10.30
N ALA A 181 -20.59 0.53 9.60
CA ALA A 181 -19.99 -0.65 8.97
C ALA A 181 -20.33 -0.66 7.47
N CYS A 182 -19.32 -0.66 6.64
CA CYS A 182 -19.49 -0.81 5.20
C CYS A 182 -19.85 -2.26 4.87
N ARG A 183 -21.04 -2.46 4.29
CA ARG A 183 -21.50 -3.80 3.88
C ARG A 183 -20.69 -4.35 2.71
N ALA A 184 -20.88 -5.63 2.40
CA ALA A 184 -20.34 -6.23 1.18
C ALA A 184 -20.70 -5.39 -0.07
N LYS A 185 -19.76 -5.24 -0.98
CA LYS A 185 -19.89 -4.42 -2.22
C LYS A 185 -20.18 -2.93 -1.97
N TRP A 186 -19.99 -2.44 -0.77
CA TRP A 186 -20.18 -1.01 -0.49
C TRP A 186 -19.31 -0.16 -1.42
N SER A 187 -19.91 0.87 -1.97
CA SER A 187 -19.25 1.90 -2.76
C SER A 187 -19.62 3.27 -2.23
N LYS A 188 -18.82 4.27 -2.54
CA LYS A 188 -19.06 5.65 -2.10
C LYS A 188 -20.43 6.14 -2.51
N GLY A 189 -21.20 6.61 -1.54
CA GLY A 189 -22.60 7.05 -1.70
C GLY A 189 -23.62 6.01 -1.24
N ASP A 190 -23.22 4.76 -1.05
CA ASP A 190 -24.10 3.73 -0.49
C ASP A 190 -24.35 3.98 1.01
N LYS A 191 -25.50 3.48 1.49
CA LYS A 191 -25.78 3.45 2.92
C LYS A 191 -24.82 2.47 3.60
N ALA A 192 -24.19 2.93 4.68
CA ALA A 192 -23.54 2.06 5.64
C ALA A 192 -24.53 1.52 6.66
N LEU A 193 -24.17 0.43 7.32
CA LEU A 193 -24.92 -0.10 8.44
C LEU A 193 -24.48 0.62 9.70
N THR A 194 -25.43 0.89 10.61
CA THR A 194 -25.12 1.29 12.01
C THR A 194 -25.51 0.11 12.89
N PRO A 195 -24.59 -0.83 13.19
CA PRO A 195 -24.88 -2.08 13.88
C PRO A 195 -25.57 -1.85 15.23
N ASN A 196 -26.65 -2.61 15.49
CA ASN A 196 -27.34 -2.65 16.76
C ASN A 196 -28.01 -4.02 16.97
N GLU A 197 -28.53 -4.27 18.17
CA GLU A 197 -29.08 -5.57 18.57
C GLU A 197 -30.28 -6.00 17.71
N LYS A 198 -31.06 -5.05 17.17
CA LYS A 198 -32.24 -5.35 16.34
C LYS A 198 -31.85 -5.88 14.95
N MET A 199 -30.60 -5.67 14.54
CA MET A 199 -30.10 -6.15 13.26
C MET A 199 -29.61 -7.59 13.30
N VAL A 200 -29.48 -8.19 14.49
CA VAL A 200 -29.02 -9.58 14.62
C VAL A 200 -30.07 -10.51 14.00
N GLY A 201 -29.66 -11.23 12.94
CA GLY A 201 -30.54 -12.11 12.15
C GLY A 201 -31.51 -11.38 11.20
N ASN A 202 -31.50 -10.04 11.15
CA ASN A 202 -32.39 -9.24 10.29
C ASN A 202 -31.69 -7.93 9.89
N VAL A 203 -30.73 -8.02 8.96
CA VAL A 203 -29.92 -6.86 8.54
C VAL A 203 -30.64 -5.98 7.51
N TYR A 204 -31.77 -6.43 6.93
CA TYR A 204 -32.52 -5.76 5.87
C TYR A 204 -33.94 -5.41 6.34
#